data_a86491031fabe3b0fde7b9abea7aa446
#
_entry.id   a86491031fabe3b0fde7b9abea7aa446
#
_cell.length_a   1.000
_cell.length_b   1.000
_cell.length_c   1.000
_cell.angle_alpha   90.00
_cell.angle_beta   90.00
_cell.angle_gamma   90.00
#
_symmetry.space_group_name_H-M   'P 1'
#
loop_
_entity.id
_entity.type
_entity.pdbx_description
1 polymer ?
#
loop_
_entity_poly.entity_id
_entity_poly.type
_entity_poly.pdbx_seq_one_letter_code
_entity_poly.pdbx_strand_id
1 'polypeptide(L)'
;MGSSDYSTVGRSAGLMTILTIVSRVTGFIRTWAMAAAIGMSLLSSSYQVANNLPNMLYELVMGGMLVTAFLPVYMGVRREQGREASNEYVGNLLGILLLVLGGISLLGTVFAPGFIWTQSFLSGDGGSMDTAAFMFRFFAIQILFYGLGSVFSGVLNAHRDYFWSTFAPVLNNVIV
;
A
#
# COMPACT_ATOMS: atom_id res chain seq x y z
N MET A 1 24.27 -21.34 -16.90
CA MET A 1 24.01 -19.96 -16.38
C MET A 1 25.23 -19.14 -16.77
N GLY A 2 25.09 -18.24 -17.73
CA GLY A 2 26.22 -17.50 -18.31
C GLY A 2 26.51 -16.21 -17.51
N SER A 3 27.72 -15.65 -17.70
CA SER A 3 28.18 -14.40 -17.07
C SER A 3 27.24 -13.19 -17.33
N SER A 4 26.49 -13.21 -18.42
CA SER A 4 25.47 -12.20 -18.74
C SER A 4 24.26 -12.20 -17.80
N ASP A 5 23.89 -13.34 -17.23
CA ASP A 5 22.77 -13.43 -16.26
C ASP A 5 23.13 -12.76 -14.94
N TYR A 6 24.36 -12.95 -14.45
CA TYR A 6 24.82 -12.34 -13.19
C TYR A 6 24.94 -10.82 -13.28
N SER A 7 25.35 -10.28 -14.43
CA SER A 7 25.43 -8.82 -14.63
C SER A 7 24.07 -8.16 -14.68
N THR A 8 23.08 -8.81 -15.29
CA THR A 8 21.70 -8.32 -15.36
C THR A 8 21.02 -8.35 -13.98
N VAL A 9 21.19 -9.44 -13.23
CA VAL A 9 20.66 -9.57 -11.87
C VAL A 9 21.32 -8.54 -10.93
N GLY A 10 22.64 -8.37 -11.02
CA GLY A 10 23.37 -7.39 -10.23
C GLY A 10 22.92 -5.95 -10.51
N ARG A 11 22.69 -5.61 -11.79
CA ARG A 11 22.19 -4.29 -12.19
C ARG A 11 20.78 -4.02 -11.68
N SER A 12 19.88 -5.00 -11.77
CA SER A 12 18.51 -4.89 -11.26
C SER A 12 18.50 -4.74 -9.73
N ALA A 13 19.31 -5.54 -9.03
CA ALA A 13 19.43 -5.44 -7.57
C ALA A 13 20.00 -4.07 -7.15
N GLY A 14 21.03 -3.56 -7.84
CA GLY A 14 21.58 -2.23 -7.58
C GLY A 14 20.55 -1.12 -7.80
N LEU A 15 19.78 -1.18 -8.88
CA LEU A 15 18.71 -0.23 -9.16
C LEU A 15 17.62 -0.25 -8.09
N MET A 16 17.17 -1.44 -7.68
CA MET A 16 16.19 -1.58 -6.59
C MET A 16 16.73 -1.00 -5.28
N THR A 17 17.99 -1.22 -4.96
CA THR A 17 18.62 -0.68 -3.75
C THR A 17 18.65 0.85 -3.79
N ILE A 18 19.07 1.45 -4.90
CA ILE A 18 19.10 2.91 -5.06
C ILE A 18 17.69 3.50 -4.94
N LEU A 19 16.71 2.95 -5.65
CA LEU A 19 15.32 3.42 -5.58
C LEU A 19 14.73 3.26 -4.17
N THR A 20 15.08 2.18 -3.46
CA THR A 20 14.65 2.00 -2.08
C THR A 20 15.26 3.06 -1.16
N ILE A 21 16.55 3.38 -1.31
CA ILE A 21 17.21 4.45 -0.55
C ILE A 21 16.53 5.81 -0.85
N VAL A 22 16.31 6.11 -2.13
CA VAL A 22 15.61 7.35 -2.54
C VAL A 22 14.21 7.41 -1.91
N SER A 23 13.46 6.31 -1.94
CA SER A 23 12.14 6.22 -1.30
C SER A 23 12.21 6.47 0.22
N ARG A 24 13.22 5.94 0.91
CA ARG A 24 13.40 6.18 2.35
C ARG A 24 13.74 7.64 2.65
N VAL A 25 14.62 8.25 1.86
CA VAL A 25 15.00 9.66 2.01
C VAL A 25 13.80 10.58 1.73
N THR A 26 13.06 10.34 0.65
CA THR A 26 11.84 11.13 0.34
C THR A 26 10.76 10.94 1.40
N GLY A 27 10.58 9.73 1.92
CA GLY A 27 9.67 9.47 3.03
C GLY A 27 10.06 10.20 4.32
N PHE A 28 11.37 10.26 4.62
CA PHE A 28 11.87 11.05 5.75
C PHE A 28 11.61 12.54 5.57
N ILE A 29 11.91 13.10 4.38
CA ILE A 29 11.64 14.51 4.05
C ILE A 29 10.16 14.83 4.19
N ARG A 30 9.27 13.96 3.68
CA ARG A 30 7.82 14.09 3.85
C ARG A 30 7.42 14.17 5.32
N THR A 31 7.90 13.22 6.14
CA THR A 31 7.59 13.19 7.58
C THR A 31 8.08 14.44 8.28
N TRP A 32 9.27 14.92 7.94
CA TRP A 32 9.83 16.15 8.48
C TRP A 32 9.01 17.38 8.05
N ALA A 33 8.63 17.48 6.77
CA ALA A 33 7.80 18.55 6.25
C ALA A 33 6.42 18.58 6.93
N MET A 34 5.79 17.42 7.13
CA MET A 34 4.53 17.31 7.86
C MET A 34 4.68 17.75 9.32
N ALA A 35 5.77 17.33 9.99
CA ALA A 35 6.04 17.75 11.37
C ALA A 35 6.28 19.26 11.47
N ALA A 36 6.93 19.86 10.48
CA ALA A 36 7.15 21.30 10.42
C ALA A 36 5.86 22.09 10.11
N ALA A 37 4.98 21.55 9.26
CA ALA A 37 3.75 22.21 8.84
C ALA A 37 2.62 22.13 9.87
N ILE A 38 2.43 20.95 10.47
CA ILE A 38 1.31 20.66 11.40
C ILE A 38 1.76 20.76 12.86
N GLY A 39 3.07 20.60 13.11
CA GLY A 39 3.67 20.63 14.45
C GLY A 39 3.22 19.45 15.32
N MET A 40 3.52 19.53 16.62
CA MET A 40 3.03 18.58 17.65
C MET A 40 1.67 19.06 18.16
N SER A 41 0.65 19.01 17.30
CA SER A 41 -0.70 19.47 17.60
C SER A 41 -1.68 18.31 17.69
N LEU A 42 -2.87 18.55 18.25
CA LEU A 42 -3.99 17.61 18.23
C LEU A 42 -4.35 17.18 16.79
N LEU A 43 -4.13 18.06 15.82
CA LEU A 43 -4.35 17.75 14.41
C LEU A 43 -3.37 16.68 13.90
N SER A 44 -2.09 16.75 14.31
CA SER A 44 -1.08 15.74 13.98
C SER A 44 -1.42 14.38 14.58
N SER A 45 -1.87 14.33 15.83
CA SER A 45 -2.31 13.10 16.48
C SER A 45 -3.52 12.50 15.78
N SER A 46 -4.52 13.32 15.47
CA SER A 46 -5.74 12.90 14.75
C SER A 46 -5.41 12.35 13.36
N TYR A 47 -4.49 13.00 12.64
CA TYR A 47 -4.01 12.53 11.34
C TYR A 47 -3.34 11.15 11.45
N GLN A 48 -2.44 10.97 12.42
CA GLN A 48 -1.72 9.71 12.61
C GLN A 48 -2.68 8.57 12.96
N VAL A 49 -3.63 8.79 13.86
CA VAL A 49 -4.66 7.81 14.22
C VAL A 49 -5.51 7.44 12.99
N ALA A 50 -5.97 8.44 12.24
CA ALA A 50 -6.79 8.23 11.05
C ALA A 50 -6.04 7.48 9.94
N ASN A 51 -4.75 7.75 9.75
CA ASN A 51 -3.93 7.12 8.71
C ASN A 51 -3.41 5.74 9.10
N ASN A 52 -3.32 5.44 10.39
CA ASN A 52 -2.78 4.18 10.89
C ASN A 52 -3.65 2.97 10.50
N LEU A 53 -4.96 3.09 10.64
CA LEU A 53 -5.91 2.02 10.30
C LEU A 53 -5.83 1.54 8.85
N PRO A 54 -5.88 2.40 7.82
CA PRO A 54 -5.68 1.99 6.44
C PRO A 54 -4.35 1.31 6.20
N ASN A 55 -3.27 1.80 6.84
CA ASN A 55 -1.94 1.20 6.71
C ASN A 55 -1.87 -0.18 7.37
N MET A 56 -2.43 -0.36 8.56
CA MET A 56 -2.49 -1.68 9.22
C MET A 56 -3.28 -2.69 8.40
N LEU A 57 -4.43 -2.30 7.86
CA LEU A 57 -5.23 -3.15 6.97
C LEU A 57 -4.48 -3.48 5.69
N TYR A 58 -3.77 -2.51 5.13
CA TYR A 58 -2.89 -2.73 3.99
C TYR A 58 -1.78 -3.75 4.32
N GLU A 59 -1.07 -3.60 5.41
CA GLU A 59 -0.02 -4.53 5.83
C GLU A 59 -0.57 -5.94 6.07
N LEU A 60 -1.73 -6.06 6.69
CA LEU A 60 -2.38 -7.34 6.96
C LEU A 60 -2.78 -8.07 5.66
N VAL A 61 -3.43 -7.34 4.74
CA VAL A 61 -3.94 -7.93 3.49
C VAL A 61 -2.82 -8.13 2.48
N MET A 62 -1.85 -7.22 2.42
CA MET A 62 -0.86 -7.16 1.34
C MET A 62 0.51 -7.70 1.73
N GLY A 63 0.92 -7.56 2.99
CA GLY A 63 2.23 -8.03 3.46
C GLY A 63 2.36 -9.55 3.49
N GLY A 64 1.26 -10.26 3.77
CA GLY A 64 1.22 -11.71 3.83
C GLY A 64 0.62 -12.38 2.59
N MET A 65 -0.55 -11.91 2.16
CA MET A 65 -1.38 -12.64 1.19
C MET A 65 -0.89 -12.51 -0.26
N LEU A 66 -0.40 -11.34 -0.65
CA LEU A 66 -0.04 -11.11 -2.04
C LEU A 66 1.29 -11.75 -2.44
N VAL A 67 2.30 -11.63 -1.62
CA VAL A 67 3.63 -12.20 -1.92
C VAL A 67 3.61 -13.71 -1.78
N THR A 68 2.92 -14.24 -0.78
CA THR A 68 2.92 -15.68 -0.49
C THR A 68 1.94 -16.48 -1.32
N ALA A 69 0.76 -15.94 -1.61
CA ALA A 69 -0.29 -16.64 -2.33
C ALA A 69 -0.43 -16.22 -3.80
N PHE A 70 -0.44 -14.92 -4.08
CA PHE A 70 -0.68 -14.43 -5.44
C PHE A 70 0.43 -14.80 -6.41
N LEU A 71 1.68 -14.50 -6.08
CA LEU A 71 2.80 -14.64 -7.02
C LEU A 71 3.01 -16.10 -7.46
N PRO A 72 3.03 -17.12 -6.58
CA PRO A 72 3.14 -18.51 -6.99
C PRO A 72 2.00 -18.96 -7.88
N VAL A 73 0.76 -18.61 -7.55
CA VAL A 73 -0.43 -19.00 -8.33
C VAL A 73 -0.40 -18.33 -9.71
N TYR A 74 -0.12 -17.02 -9.78
CA TYR A 74 0.02 -16.28 -11.03
C TYR A 74 1.08 -16.90 -11.95
N MET A 75 2.26 -17.23 -11.40
CA MET A 75 3.34 -17.85 -12.16
C MET A 75 2.98 -19.27 -12.60
N GLY A 76 2.25 -20.04 -11.77
CA GLY A 76 1.72 -21.36 -12.12
C GLY A 76 0.75 -21.29 -13.29
N VAL A 77 -0.29 -20.47 -13.20
CA VAL A 77 -1.28 -20.27 -14.26
C VAL A 77 -0.60 -19.82 -15.57
N ARG A 78 0.33 -18.89 -15.47
CA ARG A 78 1.06 -18.38 -16.64
C ARG A 78 1.91 -19.45 -17.33
N ARG A 79 2.53 -20.35 -16.55
CA ARG A 79 3.37 -21.45 -17.05
C ARG A 79 2.53 -22.56 -17.67
N GLU A 80 1.40 -22.91 -17.07
CA GLU A 80 0.60 -24.06 -17.47
C GLU A 80 -0.46 -23.73 -18.53
N GLN A 81 -1.09 -22.55 -18.40
CA GLN A 81 -2.24 -22.15 -19.22
C GLN A 81 -1.96 -20.95 -20.13
N GLY A 82 -0.79 -20.34 -20.01
CA GLY A 82 -0.34 -19.26 -20.87
C GLY A 82 -0.73 -17.86 -20.41
N ARG A 83 -0.46 -16.87 -21.31
CA ARG A 83 -0.60 -15.45 -20.99
C ARG A 83 -2.06 -15.01 -20.84
N GLU A 84 -2.97 -15.56 -21.63
CA GLU A 84 -4.37 -15.16 -21.65
C GLU A 84 -5.06 -15.57 -20.33
N ALA A 85 -4.90 -16.83 -19.91
CA ALA A 85 -5.40 -17.31 -18.64
C ALA A 85 -4.81 -16.56 -17.43
N SER A 86 -3.52 -16.19 -17.49
CA SER A 86 -2.91 -15.40 -16.41
C SER A 86 -3.46 -13.96 -16.33
N ASN A 87 -3.83 -13.36 -17.46
CA ASN A 87 -4.47 -12.05 -17.49
C ASN A 87 -5.91 -12.12 -16.94
N GLU A 88 -6.64 -13.16 -17.31
CA GLU A 88 -7.99 -13.43 -16.78
C GLU A 88 -7.96 -13.64 -15.27
N TYR A 89 -7.01 -14.42 -14.77
CA TYR A 89 -6.79 -14.61 -13.32
C TYR A 89 -6.57 -13.27 -12.60
N VAL A 90 -5.70 -12.39 -13.14
CA VAL A 90 -5.46 -11.06 -12.58
C VAL A 90 -6.72 -10.20 -12.63
N GLY A 91 -7.47 -10.24 -13.74
CA GLY A 91 -8.73 -9.50 -13.87
C GLY A 91 -9.77 -9.93 -12.84
N ASN A 92 -9.95 -11.24 -12.65
CA ASN A 92 -10.87 -11.79 -11.65
C ASN A 92 -10.43 -11.41 -10.23
N LEU A 93 -9.13 -11.50 -9.92
CA LEU A 93 -8.60 -11.09 -8.63
C LEU A 93 -8.82 -9.61 -8.35
N LEU A 94 -8.55 -8.74 -9.34
CA LEU A 94 -8.82 -7.29 -9.23
C LEU A 94 -10.31 -7.02 -8.99
N GLY A 95 -11.20 -7.75 -9.66
CA GLY A 95 -12.64 -7.65 -9.44
C GLY A 95 -13.06 -8.01 -8.01
N ILE A 96 -12.54 -9.11 -7.48
CA ILE A 96 -12.77 -9.54 -6.10
C ILE A 96 -12.23 -8.51 -5.11
N LEU A 97 -11.00 -8.04 -5.32
CA LEU A 97 -10.38 -7.03 -4.45
C LEU A 97 -11.15 -5.71 -4.47
N LEU A 98 -11.63 -5.29 -5.64
CA LEU A 98 -12.45 -4.09 -5.77
C LEU A 98 -13.74 -4.20 -4.97
N LEU A 99 -14.41 -5.35 -5.02
CA LEU A 99 -15.63 -5.58 -4.25
C LEU A 99 -15.35 -5.65 -2.74
N VAL A 100 -14.35 -6.43 -2.33
CA VAL A 100 -14.05 -6.65 -0.91
C VAL A 100 -13.45 -5.39 -0.28
N LEU A 101 -12.37 -4.86 -0.86
CA LEU A 101 -11.70 -3.67 -0.30
C LEU A 101 -12.53 -2.41 -0.51
N GLY A 102 -13.28 -2.31 -1.61
CA GLY A 102 -14.25 -1.25 -1.83
C GLY A 102 -15.38 -1.29 -0.80
N GLY A 103 -15.89 -2.47 -0.50
CA GLY A 103 -16.86 -2.69 0.58
C GLY A 103 -16.31 -2.30 1.95
N ILE A 104 -15.08 -2.73 2.28
CA ILE A 104 -14.39 -2.35 3.53
C ILE A 104 -14.17 -0.83 3.59
N SER A 105 -13.74 -0.22 2.50
CA SER A 105 -13.55 1.23 2.40
C SER A 105 -14.86 2.00 2.60
N LEU A 106 -15.95 1.53 1.99
CA LEU A 106 -17.27 2.12 2.16
C LEU A 106 -17.76 1.99 3.61
N LEU A 107 -17.66 0.80 4.20
CA LEU A 107 -18.01 0.58 5.61
C LEU A 107 -17.12 1.43 6.53
N GLY A 108 -15.83 1.53 6.25
CA GLY A 108 -14.90 2.40 6.97
C GLY A 108 -15.34 3.86 6.93
N THR A 109 -15.76 4.35 5.76
CA THR A 109 -16.25 5.72 5.59
C THR A 109 -17.55 5.98 6.37
N VAL A 110 -18.51 5.05 6.29
CA VAL A 110 -19.82 5.18 6.96
C VAL A 110 -19.67 5.06 8.48
N PHE A 111 -18.91 4.08 8.95
CA PHE A 111 -18.71 3.79 10.38
C PHE A 111 -17.42 4.37 10.96
N ALA A 112 -16.85 5.41 10.32
CA ALA A 112 -15.60 6.04 10.73
C ALA A 112 -15.49 6.34 12.25
N PRO A 113 -16.50 6.90 12.95
CA PRO A 113 -16.40 7.14 14.37
C PRO A 113 -16.20 5.86 15.18
N GLY A 114 -16.86 4.75 14.81
CA GLY A 114 -16.70 3.46 15.49
C GLY A 114 -15.29 2.89 15.31
N PHE A 115 -14.74 2.98 14.11
CA PHE A 115 -13.36 2.52 13.83
C PHE A 115 -12.33 3.35 14.61
N ILE A 116 -12.47 4.67 14.61
CA ILE A 116 -11.57 5.55 15.38
C ILE A 116 -11.71 5.31 16.90
N TRP A 117 -12.92 5.09 17.39
CA TRP A 117 -13.12 4.76 18.79
C TRP A 117 -12.34 3.51 19.23
N THR A 118 -12.28 2.45 18.39
CA THR A 118 -11.51 1.24 18.71
C THR A 118 -10.01 1.50 18.86
N GLN A 119 -9.48 2.55 18.25
CA GLN A 119 -8.08 2.94 18.34
C GLN A 119 -7.80 3.91 19.50
N SER A 120 -8.79 4.67 19.92
CA SER A 120 -8.63 5.81 20.81
C SER A 120 -9.43 5.68 22.12
N PHE A 121 -10.05 4.53 22.40
CA PHE A 121 -10.93 4.37 23.56
C PHE A 121 -10.22 4.59 24.91
N LEU A 122 -8.88 4.49 24.96
CA LEU A 122 -8.07 4.74 26.16
C LEU A 122 -7.53 6.18 26.24
N SER A 123 -7.63 6.99 25.19
CA SER A 123 -6.96 8.30 25.13
C SER A 123 -7.76 9.47 25.69
N GLY A 124 -9.04 9.30 25.99
CA GLY A 124 -9.86 10.28 26.76
C GLY A 124 -10.18 11.63 26.09
N ASP A 125 -9.57 11.92 24.93
CA ASP A 125 -9.69 13.19 24.20
C ASP A 125 -10.83 13.16 23.17
N GLY A 126 -12.04 13.49 23.58
CA GLY A 126 -13.22 13.50 22.70
C GLY A 126 -13.10 14.45 21.49
N GLY A 127 -12.41 15.58 21.63
CA GLY A 127 -12.26 16.56 20.55
C GLY A 127 -11.32 16.11 19.43
N SER A 128 -10.34 15.26 19.71
CA SER A 128 -9.44 14.69 18.72
C SER A 128 -10.08 13.55 17.92
N MET A 129 -11.06 12.84 18.51
CA MET A 129 -11.75 11.71 17.87
C MET A 129 -12.62 12.14 16.68
N ASP A 130 -13.36 13.24 16.80
CA ASP A 130 -14.20 13.74 15.72
C ASP A 130 -13.36 14.18 14.52
N THR A 131 -12.23 14.85 14.76
CA THR A 131 -11.29 15.25 13.73
C THR A 131 -10.65 14.02 13.07
N ALA A 132 -10.24 13.04 13.85
CA ALA A 132 -9.69 11.79 13.34
C ALA A 132 -10.72 11.00 12.52
N ALA A 133 -11.97 10.92 12.97
CA ALA A 133 -13.05 10.27 12.24
C ALA A 133 -13.38 10.99 10.93
N PHE A 134 -13.35 12.32 10.92
CA PHE A 134 -13.50 13.10 9.69
C PHE A 134 -12.37 12.79 8.69
N MET A 135 -11.11 12.82 9.13
CA MET A 135 -9.97 12.49 8.27
C MET A 135 -10.01 11.04 7.79
N PHE A 136 -10.39 10.10 8.65
CA PHE A 136 -10.47 8.68 8.31
C PHE A 136 -11.45 8.40 7.17
N ARG A 137 -12.54 9.16 7.06
CA ARG A 137 -13.48 9.03 5.93
C ARG A 137 -12.79 9.21 4.57
N PHE A 138 -11.83 10.11 4.49
CA PHE A 138 -11.04 10.30 3.27
C PHE A 138 -9.95 9.23 3.13
N PHE A 139 -9.34 8.81 4.22
CA PHE A 139 -8.28 7.80 4.19
C PHE A 139 -8.81 6.38 3.96
N ALA A 140 -10.05 6.11 4.27
CA ALA A 140 -10.65 4.79 4.05
C ALA A 140 -10.55 4.33 2.59
N ILE A 141 -10.61 5.26 1.62
CA ILE A 141 -10.47 4.93 0.19
C ILE A 141 -9.04 4.47 -0.17
N GLN A 142 -8.03 4.82 0.63
CA GLN A 142 -6.64 4.37 0.42
C GLN A 142 -6.53 2.85 0.52
N ILE A 143 -7.38 2.19 1.32
CA ILE A 143 -7.42 0.73 1.46
C ILE A 143 -7.60 0.08 0.09
N LEU A 144 -8.53 0.60 -0.71
CA LEU A 144 -8.79 0.11 -2.06
C LEU A 144 -7.59 0.34 -2.98
N PHE A 145 -7.04 1.56 -3.01
CA PHE A 145 -5.91 1.90 -3.88
C PHE A 145 -4.64 1.13 -3.49
N TYR A 146 -4.39 0.92 -2.21
CA TYR A 146 -3.29 0.09 -1.75
C TYR A 146 -3.44 -1.35 -2.22
N GLY A 147 -4.65 -1.92 -2.13
CA GLY A 147 -4.94 -3.26 -2.62
C GLY A 147 -4.68 -3.41 -4.11
N LEU A 148 -5.25 -2.53 -4.92
CA LEU A 148 -5.03 -2.54 -6.37
C LEU A 148 -3.54 -2.34 -6.72
N GLY A 149 -2.87 -1.38 -6.08
CA GLY A 149 -1.46 -1.08 -6.31
C GLY A 149 -0.55 -2.26 -6.03
N SER A 150 -0.87 -3.08 -5.02
CA SER A 150 -0.08 -4.26 -4.69
C SER A 150 -0.23 -5.37 -5.72
N VAL A 151 -1.43 -5.61 -6.29
CA VAL A 151 -1.59 -6.57 -7.39
C VAL A 151 -0.76 -6.12 -8.59
N PHE A 152 -0.81 -4.84 -8.96
CA PHE A 152 0.02 -4.31 -10.04
C PHE A 152 1.51 -4.47 -9.75
N SER A 153 1.96 -4.17 -8.54
CA SER A 153 3.35 -4.41 -8.12
C SER A 153 3.72 -5.89 -8.20
N GLY A 154 2.82 -6.79 -7.78
CA GLY A 154 3.01 -8.23 -7.89
C GLY A 154 3.18 -8.70 -9.33
N VAL A 155 2.33 -8.21 -10.25
CA VAL A 155 2.43 -8.52 -11.69
C VAL A 155 3.72 -7.98 -12.29
N LEU A 156 4.11 -6.74 -11.99
CA LEU A 156 5.37 -6.15 -12.45
C LEU A 156 6.57 -6.95 -11.96
N ASN A 157 6.59 -7.35 -10.70
CA ASN A 157 7.65 -8.18 -10.13
C ASN A 157 7.72 -9.56 -10.80
N ALA A 158 6.57 -10.17 -11.12
CA ALA A 158 6.50 -11.43 -11.86
C ALA A 158 7.11 -11.33 -13.27
N HIS A 159 7.02 -10.15 -13.89
CA HIS A 159 7.62 -9.84 -15.20
C HIS A 159 9.09 -9.36 -15.11
N ARG A 160 9.67 -9.34 -13.91
CA ARG A 160 11.01 -8.79 -13.62
C ARG A 160 11.14 -7.29 -13.95
N ASP A 161 10.02 -6.58 -14.03
CA ASP A 161 10.00 -5.12 -14.16
C ASP A 161 9.98 -4.49 -12.78
N TYR A 162 11.15 -4.45 -12.15
CA TYR A 162 11.31 -3.97 -10.79
C TYR A 162 11.34 -2.44 -10.69
N PHE A 163 11.53 -1.75 -11.80
CA PHE A 163 11.64 -0.29 -11.79
C PHE A 163 10.35 0.35 -11.27
N TRP A 164 9.23 0.09 -11.92
CA TRP A 164 7.95 0.71 -11.57
C TRP A 164 7.44 0.30 -10.20
N SER A 165 7.61 -0.98 -9.81
CA SER A 165 7.19 -1.45 -8.49
C SER A 165 7.98 -0.78 -7.36
N THR A 166 9.27 -0.48 -7.58
CA THR A 166 10.13 0.16 -6.59
C THR A 166 10.04 1.70 -6.65
N PHE A 167 9.69 2.27 -7.80
CA PHE A 167 9.56 3.71 -7.98
C PHE A 167 8.22 4.27 -7.48
N ALA A 168 7.16 3.47 -7.48
CA ALA A 168 5.83 3.90 -7.02
C ALA A 168 5.83 4.49 -5.60
N PRO A 169 6.53 3.93 -4.58
CA PRO A 169 6.62 4.54 -3.26
C PRO A 169 7.32 5.91 -3.25
N VAL A 170 8.27 6.16 -4.17
CA VAL A 170 8.93 7.47 -4.30
C VAL A 170 7.91 8.52 -4.75
N LEU A 171 7.11 8.21 -5.77
CA LEU A 171 6.04 9.09 -6.24
C LEU A 171 5.04 9.39 -5.12
N ASN A 172 4.62 8.38 -4.38
CA ASN A 172 3.70 8.57 -3.25
C ASN A 172 4.28 9.53 -2.19
N ASN A 173 5.56 9.42 -1.87
CA ASN A 173 6.21 10.29 -0.90
C ASN A 173 6.38 11.74 -1.40
N VAL A 174 6.42 11.96 -2.71
CA VAL A 174 6.57 13.29 -3.32
C VAL A 174 5.22 14.00 -3.46
N ILE A 175 4.15 13.24 -3.72
CA ILE A 175 2.79 13.78 -3.95
C ILE A 175 2.12 14.15 -2.62
N VAL A 176 2.38 13.40 -1.56
CA VAL A 176 1.81 13.60 -0.22
C VAL A 176 2.66 14.56 0.59
#